data_6bff04e166fa599654d2e140fdafdbe9
#
_entry.id   6bff04e166fa599654d2e140fdafdbe9
#
_cell.length_a   1.000
_cell.length_b   1.000
_cell.length_c   1.000
_cell.angle_alpha   90.00
_cell.angle_beta   90.00
_cell.angle_gamma   90.00
#
_symmetry.space_group_name_H-M   'P 1'
#
loop_
_entity.id
_entity.type
_entity.pdbx_description
1 polymer ?
#
loop_
_entity_poly.entity_id
_entity_poly.type
_entity_poly.pdbx_seq_one_letter_code
_entity_poly.pdbx_strand_id
1 'polypeptide(L)'
;RLELETLMNFFRKKEKMNKQEAERYAFEIIPLPKEKWQGTPIPMRYTTTEYYDVEMEESPEGFRVIMEKKSFAEPVSHTPEEYDFPDSLYQEHWEKASAWGVVKEGEMIACIETCPEEWSNRLMVTELWVHEDYRRQGIAHALMALAKEQAQRDKHRALMLETQSCNVGAIAFYRQEGFTLIGFDSCCYQNRDLERKEVRLNLGILYHQEAQ
;
A
#
# COMPACT_ATOMS: atom_id res chain seq x y z
N ARG A 1 8.33 30.29 18.42
CA ARG A 1 8.85 31.04 17.25
C ARG A 1 9.73 30.14 16.35
N LEU A 2 10.63 29.32 16.94
CA LEU A 2 11.46 28.35 16.20
C LEU A 2 10.62 27.24 15.54
N GLU A 3 9.57 26.75 16.18
CA GLU A 3 8.69 25.71 15.62
C GLU A 3 7.92 26.18 14.39
N LEU A 4 7.44 27.44 14.40
CA LEU A 4 6.73 28.02 13.26
C LEU A 4 7.64 28.25 12.05
N GLU A 5 8.89 28.68 12.27
CA GLU A 5 9.88 28.82 11.19
C GLU A 5 10.28 27.47 10.61
N THR A 6 10.41 26.46 11.44
CA THR A 6 10.71 25.07 11.00
C THR A 6 9.55 24.51 10.18
N LEU A 7 8.32 24.71 10.62
CA LEU A 7 7.11 24.33 9.86
C LEU A 7 7.00 25.10 8.52
N MET A 8 7.21 26.41 8.54
CA MET A 8 7.16 27.21 7.32
C MET A 8 8.29 26.86 6.31
N ASN A 9 9.49 26.54 6.81
CA ASN A 9 10.58 26.05 5.95
C ASN A 9 10.30 24.66 5.38
N PHE A 10 9.64 23.81 6.16
CA PHE A 10 9.15 22.50 5.70
C PHE A 10 8.12 22.66 4.57
N PHE A 11 7.12 23.53 4.75
CA PHE A 11 6.11 23.78 3.70
C PHE A 11 6.72 24.41 2.44
N ARG A 12 7.65 25.36 2.57
CA ARG A 12 8.36 25.95 1.41
C ARG A 12 9.25 24.94 0.68
N LYS A 13 9.88 24.03 1.42
CA LYS A 13 10.68 22.94 0.82
C LYS A 13 9.78 21.93 0.10
N LYS A 14 8.61 21.67 0.67
CA LYS A 14 7.59 20.79 0.09
C LYS A 14 6.95 21.39 -1.18
N GLU A 15 6.65 22.71 -1.20
CA GLU A 15 6.20 23.41 -2.40
C GLU A 15 7.25 23.39 -3.53
N LYS A 16 8.53 23.53 -3.20
CA LYS A 16 9.62 23.42 -4.17
C LYS A 16 9.81 22.01 -4.69
N MET A 17 9.70 20.99 -3.83
CA MET A 17 9.74 19.58 -4.23
C MET A 17 8.55 19.21 -5.11
N ASN A 18 7.33 19.58 -4.73
CA ASN A 18 6.14 19.37 -5.55
C ASN A 18 6.25 20.02 -6.93
N LYS A 19 6.86 21.20 -7.04
CA LYS A 19 7.04 21.87 -8.31
C LYS A 19 8.07 21.17 -9.21
N GLN A 20 9.14 20.65 -8.61
CA GLN A 20 10.18 19.89 -9.32
C GLN A 20 9.70 18.47 -9.71
N GLU A 21 8.83 17.85 -8.90
CA GLU A 21 8.18 16.58 -9.22
C GLU A 21 7.03 16.75 -10.23
N ALA A 22 6.24 17.82 -10.14
CA ALA A 22 5.23 18.16 -11.14
C ALA A 22 5.83 18.43 -12.53
N GLU A 23 7.05 18.98 -12.59
CA GLU A 23 7.81 19.11 -13.85
C GLU A 23 8.31 17.75 -14.38
N ARG A 24 8.44 16.74 -13.50
CA ARG A 24 8.87 15.38 -13.87
C ARG A 24 7.72 14.48 -14.26
N TYR A 25 6.53 14.72 -13.70
CA TYR A 25 5.32 13.95 -13.94
C TYR A 25 4.23 14.86 -14.50
N ALA A 26 3.44 14.36 -15.43
CA ALA A 26 2.29 15.08 -16.00
C ALA A 26 1.08 15.17 -15.02
N PHE A 27 1.33 15.04 -13.68
CA PHE A 27 0.30 15.06 -12.63
C PHE A 27 0.83 15.70 -11.34
N GLU A 28 -0.08 16.22 -10.54
CA GLU A 28 0.19 16.80 -9.24
C GLU A 28 -0.37 15.88 -8.14
N ILE A 29 0.44 15.59 -7.12
CA ILE A 29 -0.02 14.88 -5.93
C ILE A 29 -0.39 15.90 -4.87
N ILE A 30 -1.61 15.81 -4.37
CA ILE A 30 -2.16 16.69 -3.35
C ILE A 30 -2.55 15.91 -2.08
N PRO A 31 -2.57 16.54 -0.90
CA PRO A 31 -3.18 15.97 0.28
C PRO A 31 -4.68 15.71 0.04
N LEU A 32 -5.16 14.60 0.56
CA LEU A 32 -6.58 14.24 0.57
C LEU A 32 -7.10 14.32 2.03
N PRO A 33 -7.48 15.50 2.53
CA PRO A 33 -7.87 15.66 3.93
C PRO A 33 -9.11 14.84 4.28
N LYS A 34 -9.12 14.26 5.49
CA LYS A 34 -10.17 13.37 5.98
C LYS A 34 -11.56 13.98 5.89
N GLU A 35 -11.70 15.27 6.24
CA GLU A 35 -12.98 15.99 6.26
C GLU A 35 -13.67 16.01 4.89
N LYS A 36 -12.90 15.91 3.82
CA LYS A 36 -13.44 15.93 2.45
C LYS A 36 -13.52 14.54 1.83
N TRP A 37 -12.59 13.64 2.17
CA TRP A 37 -12.38 12.41 1.41
C TRP A 37 -12.72 11.12 2.18
N GLN A 38 -13.14 11.20 3.45
CA GLN A 38 -13.57 10.03 4.21
C GLN A 38 -14.72 9.31 3.53
N GLY A 39 -14.61 8.00 3.41
CA GLY A 39 -15.60 7.14 2.78
C GLY A 39 -15.60 7.19 1.25
N THR A 40 -14.63 7.89 0.62
CA THR A 40 -14.47 7.85 -0.84
C THR A 40 -14.14 6.42 -1.28
N PRO A 41 -14.97 5.78 -2.12
CA PRO A 41 -14.74 4.41 -2.56
C PRO A 41 -13.44 4.27 -3.36
N ILE A 42 -12.76 3.16 -3.16
CA ILE A 42 -11.56 2.75 -3.92
C ILE A 42 -11.94 1.50 -4.71
N PRO A 43 -12.25 1.63 -6.01
CA PRO A 43 -12.73 0.51 -6.83
C PRO A 43 -11.56 -0.41 -7.21
N MET A 44 -11.01 -1.14 -6.23
CA MET A 44 -9.94 -2.09 -6.44
C MET A 44 -10.39 -3.19 -7.40
N ARG A 45 -9.71 -3.28 -8.54
CA ARG A 45 -9.91 -4.38 -9.49
C ARG A 45 -8.62 -4.74 -10.19
N TYR A 46 -8.44 -6.03 -10.41
CA TYR A 46 -7.32 -6.56 -11.18
C TYR A 46 -7.68 -7.91 -11.78
N THR A 47 -6.98 -8.28 -12.84
CA THR A 47 -7.05 -9.62 -13.44
C THR A 47 -5.66 -10.22 -13.39
N THR A 48 -5.57 -11.49 -13.01
CA THR A 48 -4.31 -12.22 -12.90
C THR A 48 -4.40 -13.58 -13.60
N THR A 49 -3.27 -14.02 -14.12
CA THR A 49 -3.09 -15.37 -14.69
C THR A 49 -2.18 -16.23 -13.82
N GLU A 50 -1.60 -15.65 -12.77
CA GLU A 50 -0.63 -16.28 -11.88
C GLU A 50 -0.96 -15.98 -10.40
N TYR A 51 -0.44 -16.80 -9.51
CA TYR A 51 -0.53 -16.62 -8.06
C TYR A 51 0.70 -17.19 -7.38
N TYR A 52 0.98 -16.76 -6.16
CA TYR A 52 1.91 -17.44 -5.27
C TYR A 52 1.14 -18.49 -4.48
N ASP A 53 1.39 -19.75 -4.77
CA ASP A 53 0.84 -20.89 -4.03
C ASP A 53 1.55 -21.01 -2.68
N VAL A 54 0.77 -21.16 -1.61
CA VAL A 54 1.28 -21.31 -0.25
C VAL A 54 0.99 -22.72 0.21
N GLU A 55 2.02 -23.52 0.35
CA GLU A 55 1.96 -24.88 0.87
C GLU A 55 2.50 -24.89 2.31
N MET A 56 1.77 -25.48 3.23
CA MET A 56 2.16 -25.59 4.63
C MET A 56 2.16 -27.05 5.05
N GLU A 57 3.27 -27.47 5.66
CA GLU A 57 3.45 -28.80 6.24
C GLU A 57 3.76 -28.63 7.74
N GLU A 58 3.13 -29.42 8.56
CA GLU A 58 3.35 -29.47 10.01
C GLU A 58 3.85 -30.86 10.40
N SER A 59 4.87 -30.90 11.27
CA SER A 59 5.40 -32.11 11.86
C SER A 59 5.72 -31.84 13.34
N PRO A 60 5.98 -32.88 14.15
CA PRO A 60 6.43 -32.70 15.53
C PRO A 60 7.73 -31.88 15.66
N GLU A 61 8.55 -31.84 14.61
CA GLU A 61 9.83 -31.11 14.55
C GLU A 61 9.67 -29.65 14.12
N GLY A 62 8.51 -29.26 13.53
CA GLY A 62 8.31 -27.88 13.10
C GLY A 62 7.34 -27.65 11.95
N PHE A 63 7.44 -26.47 11.39
CA PHE A 63 6.62 -26.02 10.27
C PHE A 63 7.48 -25.76 9.04
N ARG A 64 7.00 -26.17 7.88
CA ARG A 64 7.58 -25.86 6.60
C ARG A 64 6.58 -25.10 5.75
N VAL A 65 6.99 -23.96 5.22
CA VAL A 65 6.19 -23.14 4.31
C VAL A 65 6.93 -22.98 3.01
N ILE A 66 6.24 -23.25 1.91
CA ILE A 66 6.75 -23.06 0.55
C ILE A 66 5.82 -22.09 -0.15
N MET A 67 6.38 -21.05 -0.76
CA MET A 67 5.64 -20.10 -1.59
C MET A 67 6.26 -20.11 -2.98
N GLU A 68 5.52 -20.59 -3.96
CA GLU A 68 5.98 -20.68 -5.34
C GLU A 68 4.97 -20.07 -6.30
N LYS A 69 5.47 -19.39 -7.33
CA LYS A 69 4.60 -18.83 -8.35
C LYS A 69 4.09 -19.93 -9.27
N LYS A 70 2.78 -20.02 -9.42
CA LYS A 70 2.06 -20.95 -10.29
C LYS A 70 1.08 -20.19 -11.18
N SER A 71 0.56 -20.86 -12.22
CA SER A 71 -0.42 -20.28 -13.14
C SER A 71 -1.81 -20.82 -12.87
N PHE A 72 -2.82 -19.97 -13.01
CA PHE A 72 -4.20 -20.40 -13.12
C PHE A 72 -4.45 -21.05 -14.49
N ALA A 73 -5.43 -21.94 -14.58
CA ALA A 73 -5.85 -22.53 -15.84
C ALA A 73 -6.49 -21.48 -16.78
N GLU A 74 -7.21 -20.53 -16.20
CA GLU A 74 -7.85 -19.39 -16.87
C GLU A 74 -7.58 -18.11 -16.08
N PRO A 75 -7.60 -16.92 -16.73
CA PRO A 75 -7.46 -15.66 -16.02
C PRO A 75 -8.54 -15.50 -14.95
N VAL A 76 -8.16 -15.04 -13.77
CA VAL A 76 -9.06 -14.74 -12.64
C VAL A 76 -9.13 -13.23 -12.45
N SER A 77 -10.35 -12.71 -12.35
CA SER A 77 -10.59 -11.28 -12.09
C SER A 77 -11.13 -11.10 -10.68
N HIS A 78 -10.60 -10.13 -9.99
CA HIS A 78 -11.04 -9.69 -8.67
C HIS A 78 -11.64 -8.30 -8.79
N THR A 79 -12.83 -8.12 -8.22
CA THR A 79 -13.61 -6.88 -8.29
C THR A 79 -14.16 -6.51 -6.92
N PRO A 80 -14.49 -5.23 -6.67
CA PRO A 80 -15.04 -4.80 -5.37
C PRO A 80 -16.30 -5.54 -4.96
N GLU A 81 -17.09 -5.99 -5.93
CA GLU A 81 -18.37 -6.66 -5.71
C GLU A 81 -18.24 -8.06 -5.10
N GLU A 82 -17.02 -8.63 -5.07
CA GLU A 82 -16.74 -9.93 -4.44
C GLU A 82 -16.61 -9.83 -2.92
N TYR A 83 -16.42 -8.63 -2.40
CA TYR A 83 -16.15 -8.39 -0.99
C TYR A 83 -17.29 -7.60 -0.35
N ASP A 84 -17.71 -8.03 0.85
CA ASP A 84 -18.78 -7.38 1.61
C ASP A 84 -18.39 -5.99 2.14
N PHE A 85 -17.08 -5.71 2.21
CA PHE A 85 -16.50 -4.46 2.66
C PHE A 85 -15.65 -3.84 1.55
N PRO A 86 -16.24 -2.99 0.69
CA PRO A 86 -15.48 -2.31 -0.33
C PRO A 86 -14.46 -1.36 0.30
N ASP A 87 -13.27 -1.30 -0.29
CA ASP A 87 -12.22 -0.39 0.16
C ASP A 87 -12.66 1.06 0.00
N SER A 88 -12.29 1.87 0.97
CA SER A 88 -12.55 3.31 0.96
C SER A 88 -11.52 4.05 1.81
N LEU A 89 -11.26 5.32 1.47
CA LEU A 89 -10.37 6.16 2.26
C LEU A 89 -10.92 6.40 3.66
N TYR A 90 -10.02 6.40 4.64
CA TYR A 90 -10.30 6.74 6.03
C TYR A 90 -11.36 5.85 6.68
N GLN A 91 -11.26 4.53 6.48
CA GLN A 91 -12.08 3.57 7.20
C GLN A 91 -11.93 3.77 8.71
N GLU A 92 -13.00 3.54 9.46
CA GLU A 92 -13.08 3.90 10.89
C GLU A 92 -11.99 3.27 11.76
N HIS A 93 -11.55 2.06 11.42
CA HIS A 93 -10.48 1.37 12.15
C HIS A 93 -9.07 1.93 11.88
N TRP A 94 -8.91 2.83 10.90
CA TRP A 94 -7.66 3.56 10.63
C TRP A 94 -7.71 4.98 11.22
N GLU A 95 -7.70 5.10 12.56
CA GLU A 95 -7.97 6.36 13.27
C GLU A 95 -7.01 7.50 12.91
N LYS A 96 -5.74 7.17 12.68
CA LYS A 96 -4.66 8.15 12.41
C LYS A 96 -4.20 8.15 10.96
N ALA A 97 -5.05 7.69 10.06
CA ALA A 97 -4.71 7.65 8.65
C ALA A 97 -4.48 9.04 8.07
N SER A 98 -3.60 9.10 7.10
CA SER A 98 -3.38 10.26 6.23
C SER A 98 -3.29 9.80 4.78
N ALA A 99 -3.86 10.59 3.86
CA ALA A 99 -3.92 10.21 2.46
C ALA A 99 -3.42 11.32 1.53
N TRP A 100 -2.87 10.88 0.40
CA TRP A 100 -2.40 11.70 -0.71
C TRP A 100 -2.92 11.13 -2.01
N GLY A 101 -3.12 11.95 -3.02
CA GLY A 101 -3.61 11.43 -4.28
C GLY A 101 -3.50 12.42 -5.44
N VAL A 102 -3.94 11.96 -6.59
CA VAL A 102 -4.10 12.75 -7.80
C VAL A 102 -5.58 12.92 -8.08
N VAL A 103 -6.00 14.17 -8.23
CA VAL A 103 -7.39 14.53 -8.51
C VAL A 103 -7.45 15.19 -9.88
N LYS A 104 -8.36 14.74 -10.73
CA LYS A 104 -8.62 15.28 -12.05
C LYS A 104 -10.11 15.56 -12.21
N GLU A 105 -10.45 16.78 -12.61
CA GLU A 105 -11.85 17.22 -12.80
C GLU A 105 -12.77 16.99 -11.56
N GLY A 106 -12.14 17.03 -10.35
CA GLY A 106 -12.85 16.82 -9.10
C GLY A 106 -12.91 15.36 -8.64
N GLU A 107 -12.48 14.40 -9.45
CA GLU A 107 -12.46 12.98 -9.15
C GLU A 107 -11.06 12.49 -8.75
N MET A 108 -10.99 11.61 -7.78
CA MET A 108 -9.76 10.94 -7.39
C MET A 108 -9.40 9.87 -8.41
N ILE A 109 -8.25 10.01 -9.06
CA ILE A 109 -7.74 9.03 -10.04
C ILE A 109 -6.60 8.18 -9.50
N ALA A 110 -6.04 8.54 -8.36
CA ALA A 110 -5.05 7.76 -7.64
C ALA A 110 -4.98 8.20 -6.18
N CYS A 111 -4.65 7.28 -5.29
CA CYS A 111 -4.41 7.59 -3.88
C CYS A 111 -3.40 6.65 -3.25
N ILE A 112 -2.79 7.12 -2.17
CA ILE A 112 -2.13 6.33 -1.14
C ILE A 112 -2.65 6.78 0.21
N GLU A 113 -2.96 5.82 1.07
CA GLU A 113 -3.29 6.07 2.48
C GLU A 113 -2.29 5.34 3.36
N THR A 114 -1.87 5.99 4.43
CA THR A 114 -0.95 5.43 5.43
C THR A 114 -1.52 5.62 6.82
N CYS A 115 -1.29 4.64 7.70
CA CYS A 115 -1.68 4.73 9.11
C CYS A 115 -0.53 4.28 10.02
N PRO A 116 -0.12 5.08 11.02
CA PRO A 116 0.87 4.66 12.01
C PRO A 116 0.33 3.53 12.90
N GLU A 117 1.08 2.46 13.03
CA GLU A 117 0.91 1.44 14.07
C GLU A 117 1.81 1.79 15.26
N GLU A 118 1.31 2.56 16.22
CA GLU A 118 2.12 3.12 17.31
C GLU A 118 2.75 2.05 18.21
N TRP A 119 1.97 1.00 18.56
CA TRP A 119 2.43 -0.07 19.45
C TRP A 119 3.66 -0.82 18.92
N SER A 120 3.83 -0.86 17.61
CA SER A 120 4.94 -1.57 16.95
C SER A 120 5.91 -0.61 16.24
N ASN A 121 5.66 0.71 16.28
CA ASN A 121 6.41 1.73 15.55
C ASN A 121 6.59 1.42 14.06
N ARG A 122 5.52 1.02 13.39
CA ARG A 122 5.49 0.79 11.94
C ARG A 122 4.56 1.78 11.27
N LEU A 123 4.82 2.08 10.00
CA LEU A 123 3.85 2.78 9.15
C LEU A 123 3.22 1.74 8.21
N MET A 124 1.90 1.64 8.22
CA MET A 124 1.15 0.79 7.32
C MET A 124 0.70 1.60 6.11
N VAL A 125 0.94 1.12 4.90
CA VAL A 125 0.21 1.57 3.71
C VAL A 125 -1.09 0.80 3.69
N THR A 126 -2.19 1.47 3.99
CA THR A 126 -3.52 0.87 4.08
C THR A 126 -4.17 0.77 2.71
N GLU A 127 -3.93 1.78 1.87
CA GLU A 127 -4.45 1.84 0.51
C GLU A 127 -3.39 2.33 -0.48
N LEU A 128 -3.34 1.73 -1.66
CA LEU A 128 -2.61 2.23 -2.83
C LEU A 128 -3.40 1.87 -4.08
N TRP A 129 -3.94 2.88 -4.74
CA TRP A 129 -4.75 2.68 -5.92
C TRP A 129 -4.44 3.69 -7.02
N VAL A 130 -4.49 3.23 -8.27
CA VAL A 130 -4.41 4.07 -9.47
C VAL A 130 -5.46 3.57 -10.47
N HIS A 131 -6.30 4.49 -10.92
CA HIS A 131 -7.30 4.21 -11.95
C HIS A 131 -6.63 3.61 -13.20
N GLU A 132 -7.27 2.64 -13.83
CA GLU A 132 -6.68 1.84 -14.91
C GLU A 132 -6.16 2.67 -16.08
N ASP A 133 -6.88 3.72 -16.49
CA ASP A 133 -6.50 4.62 -17.58
C ASP A 133 -5.24 5.45 -17.28
N TYR A 134 -4.86 5.55 -16.01
CA TYR A 134 -3.70 6.34 -15.56
C TYR A 134 -2.54 5.48 -15.06
N ARG A 135 -2.64 4.15 -15.17
CA ARG A 135 -1.55 3.24 -14.82
C ARG A 135 -0.36 3.39 -15.76
N ARG A 136 0.80 2.93 -15.31
CA ARG A 136 2.08 2.93 -16.06
C ARG A 136 2.63 4.32 -16.39
N GLN A 137 2.17 5.36 -15.71
CA GLN A 137 2.61 6.74 -15.83
C GLN A 137 3.49 7.20 -14.65
N GLY A 138 3.91 6.29 -13.76
CA GLY A 138 4.75 6.60 -12.61
C GLY A 138 3.99 7.08 -11.36
N ILE A 139 2.66 7.21 -11.40
CA ILE A 139 1.85 7.74 -10.28
C ILE A 139 2.03 6.89 -9.02
N ALA A 140 1.88 5.57 -9.11
CA ALA A 140 2.05 4.68 -7.95
C ALA A 140 3.45 4.77 -7.34
N HIS A 141 4.50 4.91 -8.17
CA HIS A 141 5.87 5.10 -7.72
C HIS A 141 6.02 6.41 -6.93
N ALA A 142 5.49 7.51 -7.46
CA ALA A 142 5.54 8.82 -6.79
C ALA A 142 4.77 8.82 -5.46
N LEU A 143 3.58 8.19 -5.41
CA LEU A 143 2.82 8.00 -4.18
C LEU A 143 3.57 7.15 -3.16
N MET A 144 4.18 6.05 -3.58
CA MET A 144 4.98 5.19 -2.71
C MET A 144 6.23 5.91 -2.16
N ALA A 145 6.84 6.80 -2.95
CA ALA A 145 7.95 7.63 -2.49
C ALA A 145 7.54 8.50 -1.29
N LEU A 146 6.34 9.09 -1.31
CA LEU A 146 5.81 9.87 -0.18
C LEU A 146 5.65 9.02 1.09
N ALA A 147 5.15 7.78 0.98
CA ALA A 147 5.03 6.89 2.13
C ALA A 147 6.39 6.51 2.71
N LYS A 148 7.40 6.27 1.86
CA LYS A 148 8.77 6.01 2.29
C LYS A 148 9.39 7.22 3.00
N GLU A 149 9.21 8.42 2.46
CA GLU A 149 9.66 9.67 3.09
C GLU A 149 8.97 9.89 4.44
N GLN A 150 7.66 9.65 4.52
CA GLN A 150 6.91 9.74 5.77
C GLN A 150 7.47 8.76 6.81
N ALA A 151 7.66 7.49 6.46
CA ALA A 151 8.19 6.48 7.38
C ALA A 151 9.57 6.87 7.94
N GLN A 152 10.45 7.41 7.10
CA GLN A 152 11.78 7.85 7.52
C GLN A 152 11.74 9.13 8.36
N ARG A 153 10.98 10.13 7.95
CA ARG A 153 10.80 11.41 8.67
C ARG A 153 10.25 11.17 10.07
N ASP A 154 9.24 10.32 10.18
CA ASP A 154 8.54 10.03 11.44
C ASP A 154 9.25 8.92 12.25
N LYS A 155 10.43 8.46 11.77
CA LYS A 155 11.31 7.46 12.40
C LYS A 155 10.61 6.13 12.68
N HIS A 156 9.73 5.70 11.80
CA HIS A 156 9.18 4.35 11.87
C HIS A 156 10.26 3.31 11.57
N ARG A 157 10.27 2.19 12.30
CA ARG A 157 11.24 1.11 12.08
C ARG A 157 10.96 0.29 10.82
N ALA A 158 9.74 0.38 10.27
CA ALA A 158 9.35 -0.31 9.06
C ALA A 158 8.20 0.40 8.36
N LEU A 159 8.19 0.31 7.02
CA LEU A 159 7.04 0.59 6.19
C LEU A 159 6.44 -0.74 5.74
N MET A 160 5.16 -0.94 5.96
CA MET A 160 4.46 -2.20 5.77
C MET A 160 3.28 -2.04 4.82
N LEU A 161 2.93 -3.10 4.16
CA LEU A 161 1.67 -3.25 3.42
C LEU A 161 1.25 -4.71 3.36
N GLU A 162 0.02 -4.93 2.94
CA GLU A 162 -0.50 -6.25 2.65
C GLU A 162 -1.04 -6.37 1.24
N THR A 163 -1.10 -7.58 0.71
CA THR A 163 -1.72 -7.89 -0.58
C THR A 163 -2.06 -9.37 -0.67
N GLN A 164 -3.02 -9.70 -1.51
CA GLN A 164 -3.38 -11.10 -1.80
C GLN A 164 -2.28 -11.81 -2.59
N SER A 165 -2.03 -13.08 -2.30
CA SER A 165 -1.02 -13.90 -2.98
C SER A 165 -1.26 -14.07 -4.49
N CYS A 166 -2.49 -13.87 -4.95
CA CYS A 166 -2.85 -13.83 -6.37
C CYS A 166 -2.68 -12.46 -7.03
N ASN A 167 -2.46 -11.38 -6.29
CA ASN A 167 -2.18 -10.06 -6.89
C ASN A 167 -0.71 -9.93 -7.30
N VAL A 168 -0.31 -10.77 -8.25
CA VAL A 168 1.09 -10.87 -8.70
C VAL A 168 1.62 -9.56 -9.27
N GLY A 169 0.73 -8.77 -9.91
CA GLY A 169 1.08 -7.45 -10.43
C GLY A 169 1.48 -6.46 -9.32
N ALA A 170 0.70 -6.39 -8.24
CA ALA A 170 1.01 -5.57 -7.09
C ALA A 170 2.27 -6.06 -6.36
N ILE A 171 2.42 -7.39 -6.17
CA ILE A 171 3.61 -7.98 -5.55
C ILE A 171 4.87 -7.62 -6.36
N ALA A 172 4.83 -7.70 -7.69
CA ALA A 172 5.95 -7.33 -8.54
C ALA A 172 6.31 -5.84 -8.40
N PHE A 173 5.31 -4.96 -8.36
CA PHE A 173 5.50 -3.53 -8.12
C PHE A 173 6.15 -3.28 -6.75
N TYR A 174 5.60 -3.85 -5.67
CA TYR A 174 6.15 -3.66 -4.32
C TYR A 174 7.59 -4.17 -4.19
N ARG A 175 7.92 -5.29 -4.82
CA ARG A 175 9.31 -5.78 -4.86
C ARG A 175 10.25 -4.83 -5.59
N GLN A 176 9.82 -4.18 -6.68
CA GLN A 176 10.58 -3.14 -7.36
C GLN A 176 10.75 -1.90 -6.48
N GLU A 177 9.76 -1.60 -5.62
CA GLU A 177 9.84 -0.53 -4.62
C GLU A 177 10.71 -0.87 -3.41
N GLY A 178 11.29 -2.08 -3.34
CA GLY A 178 12.21 -2.51 -2.28
C GLY A 178 11.55 -3.25 -1.12
N PHE A 179 10.27 -3.60 -1.24
CA PHE A 179 9.60 -4.41 -0.23
C PHE A 179 10.01 -5.88 -0.34
N THR A 180 10.10 -6.53 0.82
CA THR A 180 10.37 -7.98 0.95
C THR A 180 9.24 -8.65 1.72
N LEU A 181 9.07 -9.95 1.52
CA LEU A 181 8.11 -10.73 2.31
C LEU A 181 8.57 -10.80 3.77
N ILE A 182 7.68 -10.48 4.70
CA ILE A 182 7.95 -10.51 6.14
C ILE A 182 6.99 -11.42 6.91
N GLY A 183 5.89 -11.84 6.29
CA GLY A 183 4.93 -12.76 6.88
C GLY A 183 3.75 -13.02 5.96
N PHE A 184 2.84 -13.86 6.42
CA PHE A 184 1.59 -14.15 5.74
C PHE A 184 0.52 -14.54 6.75
N ASP A 185 -0.75 -14.51 6.32
CA ASP A 185 -1.90 -15.01 7.06
C ASP A 185 -2.77 -15.83 6.09
N SER A 186 -3.01 -17.09 6.43
CA SER A 186 -3.73 -18.04 5.58
C SER A 186 -5.24 -18.11 5.83
N CYS A 187 -5.76 -17.25 6.72
CA CYS A 187 -7.19 -17.19 7.04
C CYS A 187 -7.66 -15.74 7.33
N CYS A 188 -7.01 -14.76 6.70
CA CYS A 188 -7.30 -13.35 6.94
C CYS A 188 -8.62 -12.90 6.34
N TYR A 189 -8.88 -13.28 5.10
CA TYR A 189 -10.10 -12.88 4.39
C TYR A 189 -11.24 -13.87 4.64
N GLN A 190 -10.92 -15.15 4.65
CA GLN A 190 -11.86 -16.23 4.96
C GLN A 190 -11.14 -17.55 5.26
N ASN A 191 -11.87 -18.55 5.76
CA ASN A 191 -11.29 -19.85 6.13
C ASN A 191 -10.75 -20.68 4.93
N ARG A 192 -10.96 -20.23 3.71
CA ARG A 192 -10.55 -20.92 2.47
C ARG A 192 -9.54 -20.15 1.64
N ASP A 193 -8.78 -19.24 2.24
CA ASP A 193 -7.80 -18.41 1.55
C ASP A 193 -6.74 -19.22 0.80
N LEU A 194 -6.29 -20.35 1.37
CA LEU A 194 -5.36 -21.27 0.71
C LEU A 194 -5.96 -21.89 -0.56
N GLU A 195 -7.22 -22.32 -0.50
CA GLU A 195 -7.90 -22.94 -1.65
C GLU A 195 -8.20 -21.90 -2.74
N ARG A 196 -8.58 -20.71 -2.33
CA ARG A 196 -8.88 -19.58 -3.24
C ARG A 196 -7.63 -18.92 -3.81
N LYS A 197 -6.45 -19.24 -3.28
CA LYS A 197 -5.16 -18.62 -3.64
C LYS A 197 -5.11 -17.12 -3.31
N GLU A 198 -5.82 -16.74 -2.25
CA GLU A 198 -5.96 -15.37 -1.75
C GLU A 198 -5.31 -15.19 -0.37
N VAL A 199 -4.23 -15.90 -0.10
CA VAL A 199 -3.47 -15.77 1.15
C VAL A 199 -2.97 -14.33 1.30
N ARG A 200 -3.19 -13.71 2.45
CA ARG A 200 -2.65 -12.39 2.76
C ARG A 200 -1.14 -12.47 2.91
N LEU A 201 -0.42 -11.74 2.08
CA LEU A 201 1.03 -11.55 2.20
C LEU A 201 1.33 -10.20 2.83
N ASN A 202 2.17 -10.20 3.86
CA ASN A 202 2.68 -8.99 4.49
C ASN A 202 4.06 -8.69 3.89
N LEU A 203 4.21 -7.53 3.28
CA LEU A 203 5.47 -7.06 2.71
C LEU A 203 5.97 -5.84 3.48
N GLY A 204 7.28 -5.65 3.57
CA GLY A 204 7.83 -4.52 4.29
C GLY A 204 9.23 -4.10 3.85
N ILE A 205 9.52 -2.83 4.12
CA ILE A 205 10.86 -2.25 4.12
C ILE A 205 11.25 -2.04 5.57
N LEU A 206 12.33 -2.67 6.01
CA LEU A 206 12.86 -2.51 7.36
C LEU A 206 13.91 -1.41 7.37
N TYR A 207 13.73 -0.41 8.22
CA TYR A 207 14.70 0.66 8.42
C TYR A 207 15.59 0.31 9.60
N HIS A 208 16.91 0.40 9.43
CA HIS A 208 17.84 0.24 10.53
C HIS A 208 17.68 1.41 11.50
N GLN A 209 17.27 1.12 12.72
CA GLN A 209 17.38 2.08 13.81
C GLN A 209 18.83 1.99 14.30
N GLU A 210 19.54 3.13 14.33
CA GLU A 210 20.81 3.19 15.03
C GLU A 210 20.57 2.77 16.50
N ALA A 211 21.36 1.83 17.00
CA ALA A 211 21.27 1.40 18.38
C ALA A 211 21.47 2.63 19.29
N GLN A 212 20.44 2.95 20.08
CA GLN A 212 20.53 3.98 21.12
C GLN A 212 21.39 3.50 22.27
#